data_4dc9a14eac1cf11b5fb270e994c742a5
#
_entry.id   4dc9a14eac1cf11b5fb270e994c742a5
#
_cell.length_a   1.000
_cell.length_b   1.000
_cell.length_c   1.000
_cell.angle_alpha   90.00
_cell.angle_beta   90.00
_cell.angle_gamma   90.00
#
_symmetry.space_group_name_H-M   'P 1'
#
loop_
_entity.id
_entity.type
_entity.pdbx_description
1 polymer ?
#
loop_
_entity_poly.entity_id
_entity_poly.type
_entity_poly.pdbx_seq_one_letter_code
_entity_poly.pdbx_strand_id
1 'polypeptide(L)'
;MKLTVLGKYGPYAPPGGATSGYLMENGGEYMLLDMGSGVLARLQEFIQPSQLKGIIVSHVHYDHINDLFLYKYMLEGLNKQGKLERPVPVAGPAALWEKI
;
A
#
# COMPACT_ATOMS: atom_id res chain seq x y z
N MET A 1 -4.94 12.83 -14.05
CA MET A 1 -4.66 11.76 -13.08
C MET A 1 -3.89 10.62 -13.76
N LYS A 2 -2.94 10.04 -13.04
CA LYS A 2 -2.16 8.91 -13.55
C LYS A 2 -2.41 7.68 -12.65
N LEU A 3 -2.63 6.53 -13.28
CA LEU A 3 -2.79 5.26 -12.59
C LEU A 3 -1.65 4.32 -12.98
N THR A 4 -0.94 3.79 -12.00
CA THR A 4 0.12 2.81 -12.21
C THR A 4 -0.27 1.48 -11.58
N VAL A 5 -0.27 0.41 -12.36
CA VAL A 5 -0.57 -0.92 -11.86
C VAL A 5 0.70 -1.50 -11.24
N LEU A 6 0.72 -1.62 -9.90
CA LEU A 6 1.85 -2.22 -9.19
C LEU A 6 1.70 -3.74 -9.14
N GLY A 7 0.47 -4.23 -8.99
CA GLY A 7 0.16 -5.63 -8.99
C GLY A 7 -1.28 -5.87 -9.39
N LYS A 8 -1.53 -7.01 -10.04
CA LYS A 8 -2.85 -7.31 -10.61
C LYS A 8 -3.26 -8.77 -10.44
N TYR A 9 -2.42 -9.58 -9.80
CA TYR A 9 -2.67 -11.01 -9.70
C TYR A 9 -3.47 -11.34 -8.43
N GLY A 10 -4.19 -12.44 -8.47
CA GLY A 10 -4.93 -12.98 -7.33
C GLY A 10 -5.33 -14.42 -7.58
N PRO A 11 -5.39 -15.23 -6.54
CA PRO A 11 -5.12 -14.91 -5.13
C PRO A 11 -3.63 -14.88 -4.79
N TYR A 12 -2.74 -15.23 -5.72
CA TYR A 12 -1.29 -15.14 -5.56
C TYR A 12 -0.65 -14.71 -6.88
N ALA A 13 0.58 -14.25 -6.81
CA ALA A 13 1.30 -13.77 -7.98
C ALA A 13 2.31 -14.80 -8.48
N PRO A 14 2.57 -14.84 -9.81
CA PRO A 14 3.68 -15.62 -10.34
C PRO A 14 5.02 -14.96 -9.98
N PRO A 15 6.15 -15.65 -10.23
CA PRO A 15 7.46 -15.03 -10.04
C PRO A 15 7.57 -13.71 -10.77
N GLY A 16 8.10 -12.70 -10.11
CA GLY A 16 8.24 -11.36 -10.66
C GLY A 16 6.96 -10.53 -10.66
N GLY A 17 5.84 -11.09 -10.20
CA GLY A 17 4.57 -10.38 -10.11
C GLY A 17 4.23 -9.94 -8.70
N ALA A 18 3.11 -9.24 -8.55
CA ALA A 18 2.56 -8.85 -7.28
C ALA A 18 1.05 -9.00 -7.30
N THR A 19 0.44 -9.16 -6.13
CA THR A 19 -1.01 -9.19 -6.05
C THR A 19 -1.56 -7.78 -6.09
N SER A 20 -2.80 -7.53 -5.67
CA SER A 20 -3.51 -6.28 -5.98
C SER A 20 -2.87 -5.04 -5.38
N GLY A 21 -2.60 -4.04 -6.21
CA GLY A 21 -2.11 -2.74 -5.78
C GLY A 21 -2.02 -1.76 -6.94
N TYR A 22 -2.63 -0.58 -6.77
CA TYR A 22 -2.73 0.43 -7.82
C TYR A 22 -2.36 1.79 -7.27
N LEU A 23 -1.35 2.42 -7.85
CA LEU A 23 -0.90 3.75 -7.43
C LEU A 23 -1.60 4.82 -8.24
N MET A 24 -2.26 5.72 -7.55
CA MET A 24 -2.96 6.86 -8.16
C MET A 24 -2.20 8.15 -7.85
N GLU A 25 -1.95 8.94 -8.88
CA GLU A 25 -1.28 10.23 -8.76
C GLU A 25 -2.17 11.34 -9.33
N ASN A 26 -2.33 12.41 -8.57
CA ASN A 26 -3.05 13.59 -9.03
C ASN A 26 -2.44 14.84 -8.38
N GLY A 27 -1.93 15.75 -9.23
CA GLY A 27 -1.36 17.00 -8.72
C GLY A 27 -0.19 16.84 -7.76
N GLY A 28 0.63 15.82 -7.96
CA GLY A 28 1.77 15.55 -7.08
C GLY A 28 1.41 14.81 -5.81
N GLU A 29 0.15 14.44 -5.63
CA GLU A 29 -0.31 13.67 -4.47
C GLU A 29 -0.54 12.22 -4.86
N TYR A 30 -0.20 11.29 -3.95
CA TYR A 30 -0.24 9.86 -4.22
C TYR A 30 -1.20 9.14 -3.27
N MET A 31 -2.05 8.30 -3.84
CA MET A 31 -2.94 7.40 -3.11
C MET A 31 -2.69 5.97 -3.59
N LEU A 32 -2.87 5.00 -2.71
CA LEU A 32 -2.76 3.60 -3.08
C LEU A 32 -4.10 2.90 -2.89
N LEU A 33 -4.50 2.12 -3.89
CA LEU A 33 -5.66 1.23 -3.79
C LEU A 33 -5.13 -0.19 -3.63
N ASP A 34 -5.37 -0.80 -2.48
CA ASP A 34 -4.92 -2.12 -2.05
C ASP A 34 -3.39 -2.22 -1.93
N MET A 35 -2.93 -3.09 -1.05
CA MET A 35 -1.51 -3.35 -0.85
C MET A 35 -1.30 -4.84 -0.60
N GLY A 36 -1.42 -5.61 -1.68
CA GLY A 36 -1.19 -7.04 -1.65
C GLY A 36 0.29 -7.40 -1.66
N SER A 37 0.55 -8.69 -1.78
CA SER A 37 1.89 -9.26 -1.69
C SER A 37 2.79 -8.75 -2.82
N GLY A 38 3.94 -8.18 -2.48
CA GLY A 38 4.91 -7.62 -3.43
C GLY A 38 4.64 -6.17 -3.82
N VAL A 39 3.51 -5.60 -3.43
CA VAL A 39 3.14 -4.22 -3.79
C VAL A 39 4.07 -3.20 -3.14
N LEU A 40 4.46 -3.41 -1.89
CA LEU A 40 5.36 -2.47 -1.20
C LEU A 40 6.71 -2.36 -1.90
N ALA A 41 7.28 -3.47 -2.34
CA ALA A 41 8.55 -3.46 -3.07
C ALA A 41 8.42 -2.69 -4.39
N ARG A 42 7.34 -2.93 -5.13
CA ARG A 42 7.14 -2.25 -6.41
C ARG A 42 6.82 -0.77 -6.25
N LEU A 43 6.11 -0.40 -5.19
CA LEU A 43 5.83 1.00 -4.89
C LEU A 43 7.12 1.81 -4.76
N GLN A 44 8.14 1.22 -4.15
CA GLN A 44 9.44 1.88 -3.94
C GLN A 44 10.19 2.17 -5.23
N GLU A 45 9.80 1.57 -6.35
CA GLU A 45 10.36 1.91 -7.67
C GLU A 45 9.84 3.25 -8.18
N PHE A 46 8.75 3.78 -7.62
CA PHE A 46 8.08 4.98 -8.10
C PHE A 46 8.14 6.14 -7.12
N ILE A 47 7.93 5.88 -5.83
CA ILE A 47 7.92 6.90 -4.79
C ILE A 47 8.52 6.34 -3.50
N GLN A 48 8.80 7.23 -2.55
CA GLN A 48 9.07 6.79 -1.19
C GLN A 48 7.72 6.46 -0.53
N PRO A 49 7.57 5.30 0.10
CA PRO A 49 6.26 4.88 0.64
C PRO A 49 5.65 5.86 1.63
N SER A 50 6.47 6.64 2.36
CA SER A 50 5.98 7.66 3.29
C SER A 50 5.31 8.84 2.59
N GLN A 51 5.43 8.95 1.27
CA GLN A 51 4.78 10.01 0.50
C GLN A 51 3.30 9.76 0.23
N LEU A 52 2.79 8.56 0.52
CA LEU A 52 1.37 8.27 0.32
C LEU A 52 0.50 9.18 1.19
N LYS A 53 -0.49 9.79 0.59
CA LYS A 53 -1.53 10.56 1.29
C LYS A 53 -2.50 9.64 2.03
N GLY A 54 -2.69 8.44 1.51
CA GLY A 54 -3.59 7.48 2.11
C GLY A 54 -3.62 6.18 1.32
N ILE A 55 -4.28 5.20 1.91
CA ILE A 55 -4.49 3.89 1.30
C ILE A 55 -5.97 3.57 1.39
N ILE A 56 -6.53 3.10 0.28
CA ILE A 56 -7.91 2.61 0.23
C ILE A 56 -7.84 1.10 0.03
N VAL A 57 -8.50 0.36 0.91
CA VAL A 57 -8.56 -1.10 0.84
C VAL A 57 -9.94 -1.51 0.35
N SER A 58 -9.98 -2.25 -0.76
CA SER A 58 -11.25 -2.67 -1.37
C SER A 58 -11.90 -3.81 -0.60
N HIS A 59 -11.11 -4.79 -0.18
CA HIS A 59 -11.59 -5.88 0.67
C HIS A 59 -10.42 -6.55 1.40
N VAL A 60 -10.74 -7.44 2.36
CA VAL A 60 -9.80 -7.91 3.37
C VAL A 60 -9.16 -9.26 3.08
N HIS A 61 -9.27 -9.77 1.86
CA HIS A 61 -8.53 -10.97 1.46
C HIS A 61 -7.04 -10.65 1.41
N TYR A 62 -6.20 -11.62 1.73
CA TYR A 62 -4.76 -11.39 1.89
C TYR A 62 -4.08 -10.86 0.63
N ASP A 63 -4.56 -11.23 -0.56
CA ASP A 63 -4.02 -10.72 -1.81
C ASP A 63 -4.26 -9.21 -2.01
N HIS A 64 -5.06 -8.58 -1.16
CA HIS A 64 -5.31 -7.14 -1.18
C HIS A 64 -4.67 -6.39 -0.01
N ILE A 65 -4.26 -7.08 1.06
CA ILE A 65 -3.78 -6.40 2.28
C ILE A 65 -2.46 -6.95 2.83
N ASN A 66 -1.88 -7.97 2.23
CA ASN A 66 -0.75 -8.67 2.83
C ASN A 66 0.43 -7.75 3.16
N ASP A 67 0.81 -6.85 2.25
CA ASP A 67 1.92 -5.93 2.47
C ASP A 67 1.57 -4.74 3.37
N LEU A 68 0.30 -4.56 3.69
CA LEU A 68 -0.11 -3.50 4.60
C LEU A 68 0.53 -3.68 5.99
N PHE A 69 0.72 -4.90 6.43
CA PHE A 69 1.39 -5.21 7.69
C PHE A 69 2.87 -4.82 7.65
N LEU A 70 3.53 -5.08 6.52
CA LEU A 70 4.94 -4.70 6.33
C LEU A 70 5.08 -3.18 6.27
N TYR A 71 4.15 -2.52 5.61
CA TYR A 71 4.11 -1.07 5.52
C TYR A 71 3.97 -0.43 6.90
N LYS A 72 3.13 -1.02 7.75
CA LYS A 72 2.97 -0.56 9.13
C LYS A 72 4.30 -0.58 9.88
N TYR A 73 5.06 -1.68 9.78
CA TYR A 73 6.40 -1.76 10.37
C TYR A 73 7.33 -0.69 9.83
N MET A 74 7.30 -0.47 8.51
CA MET A 74 8.13 0.56 7.89
C MET A 74 7.82 1.95 8.46
N LEU A 75 6.54 2.30 8.57
CA LEU A 75 6.12 3.59 9.12
C LEU A 75 6.50 3.74 10.58
N GLU A 76 6.37 2.69 11.37
CA GLU A 76 6.80 2.71 12.78
C GLU A 76 8.29 3.00 12.91
N GLY A 77 9.12 2.37 12.06
CA GLY A 77 10.55 2.61 12.04
C GLY A 77 10.90 4.04 11.65
N LEU A 78 10.24 4.57 10.62
CA LEU A 78 10.44 5.94 10.18
C LEU A 78 10.02 6.94 11.26
N ASN A 79 8.93 6.68 11.96
CA ASN A 79 8.47 7.54 13.04
C ASN A 79 9.47 7.59 14.19
N LYS A 80 10.05 6.45 14.57
CA LYS A 80 11.08 6.38 15.61
C LYS A 80 12.34 7.16 15.23
N GLN A 81 12.65 7.25 13.94
CA GLN A 81 13.80 8.00 13.43
C GLN A 81 13.49 9.48 13.21
N GLY A 82 12.26 9.91 13.48
CA GLY A 82 11.83 11.28 13.22
C GLY A 82 11.69 11.63 11.75
N LYS A 83 11.57 10.62 10.89
CA LYS A 83 11.50 10.81 9.42
C LYS A 83 10.08 10.75 8.86
N LEU A 84 9.09 10.42 9.68
CA LEU A 84 7.70 10.39 9.25
C LEU A 84 7.04 11.72 9.58
N GLU A 85 6.67 12.48 8.54
CA GLU A 85 6.12 13.82 8.71
C GLU A 85 4.67 13.80 9.19
N ARG A 86 3.92 12.76 8.83
CA ARG A 86 2.51 12.66 9.15
C ARG A 86 2.06 11.21 9.11
N PRO A 87 0.98 10.86 9.81
CA PRO A 87 0.37 9.54 9.68
C PRO A 87 -0.18 9.33 8.27
N VAL A 88 -0.20 8.10 7.81
CA VAL A 88 -0.83 7.73 6.55
C VAL A 88 -2.18 7.08 6.85
N PRO A 89 -3.30 7.76 6.54
CA PRO A 89 -4.62 7.20 6.83
C PRO A 89 -4.95 6.01 5.94
N VAL A 90 -5.67 5.05 6.50
CA VAL A 90 -6.13 3.86 5.80
C VAL A 90 -7.65 3.80 5.90
N ALA A 91 -8.32 3.67 4.76
CA ALA A 91 -9.76 3.52 4.70
C ALA A 91 -10.09 2.16 4.07
N GLY A 92 -11.11 1.49 4.58
CA GLY A 92 -11.51 0.20 4.06
C GLY A 92 -12.73 -0.35 4.77
N PRO A 93 -13.13 -1.61 4.45
CA PRO A 93 -14.26 -2.24 5.12
C PRO A 93 -14.04 -2.36 6.63
N ALA A 94 -15.13 -2.41 7.39
CA ALA A 94 -15.05 -2.54 8.85
C ALA A 94 -14.23 -3.77 9.28
N ALA A 95 -14.32 -4.87 8.54
CA ALA A 95 -13.56 -6.08 8.82
C ALA A 95 -12.04 -5.90 8.80
N LEU A 96 -11.54 -4.85 8.13
CA LEU A 96 -10.11 -4.57 8.08
C LEU A 96 -9.54 -4.33 9.48
N TRP A 97 -10.29 -3.65 10.33
CA TRP A 97 -9.82 -3.28 11.67
C TRP A 97 -9.66 -4.46 12.61
N GLU A 98 -10.29 -5.59 12.29
CA GLU A 98 -10.11 -6.83 13.03
C GLU A 98 -8.81 -7.54 12.65
N LYS A 99 -8.24 -7.22 11.48
CA LYS A 99 -7.04 -7.88 10.95
C LYS A 99 -5.75 -7.11 11.23
N ILE A 100 -5.86 -5.82 11.39
CA ILE A 100 -4.69 -4.97 11.67
C ILE A 100 -4.80 -4.33 13.09
#